data_80cde463fc09b9e4e901545aa9aa4eb2
#
_entry.id   80cde463fc09b9e4e901545aa9aa4eb2
#
_cell.length_a   1.000
_cell.length_b   1.000
_cell.length_c   1.000
_cell.angle_alpha   90.00
_cell.angle_beta   90.00
_cell.angle_gamma   90.00
#
_symmetry.space_group_name_H-M   'P 1'
#
loop_
_entity.id
_entity.type
_entity.pdbx_description
1 polymer ?
#
loop_
_entity_poly.entity_id
_entity_poly.type
_entity_poly.pdbx_seq_one_letter_code
_entity_poly.pdbx_strand_id
1 'polypeptide(L)'
;LCMKATVNVLCYRSKTLSNGEHPLMICVCKDGKRKYVGLGISVNPKYWDFKKNSPKRNCPNREQLIKVINEHEQKYAECVLEFSAENREYSSASLIEAVVPVQKARTVGELFNEYIAQLKDEGRLGYALSVQQVCNSLLKYRGHLDIYFSEIDVNWLKAYESWLRRCNLADNTIGIRFRTLRAVYNLALAEGIVKVDCYPFKKYKVSKLHKETAKRAITK
;
A
#
# COMPACT_ATOMS: atom_id res chain seq x y z
N LEU A 1 -21.22 31.07 -8.66
CA LEU A 1 -20.16 30.96 -7.63
C LEU A 1 -20.03 29.49 -7.24
N CYS A 2 -18.96 28.84 -7.69
CA CYS A 2 -18.68 27.47 -7.31
C CYS A 2 -18.31 27.44 -5.80
N MET A 3 -19.14 26.84 -4.98
CA MET A 3 -18.85 26.77 -3.54
C MET A 3 -17.65 25.85 -3.28
N LYS A 4 -16.65 26.37 -2.58
CA LYS A 4 -15.46 25.57 -2.18
C LYS A 4 -15.90 24.45 -1.24
N ALA A 5 -15.27 23.29 -1.36
CA ALA A 5 -15.50 22.21 -0.40
C ALA A 5 -15.02 22.61 0.99
N THR A 6 -15.76 22.21 2.02
CA THR A 6 -15.33 22.32 3.42
C THR A 6 -14.89 20.94 3.92
N VAL A 7 -13.79 20.93 4.64
CA VAL A 7 -13.21 19.70 5.21
C VAL A 7 -13.02 19.91 6.70
N ASN A 8 -13.54 19.00 7.50
CA ASN A 8 -13.42 19.06 8.96
C ASN A 8 -13.26 17.65 9.53
N VAL A 9 -12.45 17.51 10.56
CA VAL A 9 -12.39 16.28 11.35
C VAL A 9 -13.45 16.30 12.42
N LEU A 10 -14.12 15.18 12.64
CA LEU A 10 -15.13 15.02 13.68
C LEU A 10 -15.03 13.64 14.36
N CYS A 11 -15.45 13.59 15.60
CA CYS A 11 -15.64 12.35 16.35
C CYS A 11 -17.04 11.79 16.03
N TYR A 12 -17.10 10.61 15.40
CA TYR A 12 -18.33 10.06 14.84
C TYR A 12 -19.17 9.35 15.89
N ARG A 13 -20.20 10.03 16.40
CA ARG A 13 -21.03 9.57 17.52
C ARG A 13 -21.83 8.31 17.25
N SER A 14 -22.22 8.09 16.00
CA SER A 14 -23.12 6.99 15.62
C SER A 14 -22.46 5.61 15.63
N LYS A 15 -21.14 5.54 15.88
CA LYS A 15 -20.39 4.29 15.92
C LYS A 15 -19.50 4.26 17.16
N THR A 16 -19.72 3.27 18.01
CA THR A 16 -18.86 2.95 19.16
C THR A 16 -18.07 1.69 18.84
N LEU A 17 -16.76 1.73 19.03
CA LEU A 17 -15.86 0.59 18.86
C LEU A 17 -15.92 -0.33 20.09
N SER A 18 -15.38 -1.54 19.96
CA SER A 18 -15.33 -2.55 21.04
C SER A 18 -14.60 -2.07 22.30
N ASN A 19 -13.68 -1.10 22.17
CA ASN A 19 -12.97 -0.45 23.28
C ASN A 19 -13.72 0.75 23.90
N GLY A 20 -14.96 1.01 23.48
CA GLY A 20 -15.77 2.14 23.97
C GLY A 20 -15.40 3.52 23.39
N GLU A 21 -14.48 3.56 22.43
CA GLU A 21 -14.09 4.79 21.74
C GLU A 21 -14.94 5.06 20.49
N HIS A 22 -14.93 6.31 20.04
CA HIS A 22 -15.55 6.71 18.79
C HIS A 22 -14.49 6.99 17.72
N PRO A 23 -14.68 6.52 16.46
CA PRO A 23 -13.73 6.77 15.39
C PRO A 23 -13.72 8.25 15.02
N LEU A 24 -12.54 8.77 14.70
CA LEU A 24 -12.39 10.08 14.07
C LEU A 24 -12.55 9.93 12.55
N MET A 25 -13.35 10.83 12.00
CA MET A 25 -13.64 10.83 10.57
C MET A 25 -13.45 12.23 9.98
N ILE A 26 -12.93 12.28 8.77
CA ILE A 26 -12.96 13.50 7.95
C ILE A 26 -14.33 13.58 7.29
N CYS A 27 -14.98 14.71 7.46
CA CYS A 27 -16.19 15.07 6.75
C CYS A 27 -15.84 16.04 5.62
N VAL A 28 -16.04 15.62 4.40
CA VAL A 28 -15.93 16.46 3.19
C VAL A 28 -17.32 16.84 2.76
N CYS A 29 -17.61 18.14 2.75
CA CYS A 29 -18.89 18.68 2.29
C CYS A 29 -18.69 19.57 1.08
N LYS A 30 -19.39 19.29 0.00
CA LYS A 30 -19.48 20.11 -1.21
C LYS A 30 -20.87 20.06 -1.79
N ASP A 31 -21.41 21.23 -2.16
CA ASP A 31 -22.75 21.39 -2.77
C ASP A 31 -23.86 20.68 -1.95
N GLY A 32 -23.79 20.80 -0.61
CA GLY A 32 -24.74 20.17 0.31
C GLY A 32 -24.56 18.66 0.51
N LYS A 33 -23.69 18.00 -0.26
CA LYS A 33 -23.39 16.55 -0.14
C LYS A 33 -22.21 16.31 0.78
N ARG A 34 -22.44 15.47 1.80
CA ARG A 34 -21.42 15.09 2.79
C ARG A 34 -20.91 13.67 2.53
N LYS A 35 -19.62 13.50 2.62
CA LYS A 35 -18.94 12.19 2.61
C LYS A 35 -18.04 12.10 3.83
N TYR A 36 -17.92 10.90 4.37
CA TYR A 36 -17.11 10.63 5.56
C TYR A 36 -16.02 9.61 5.26
N VAL A 37 -14.81 9.89 5.74
CA VAL A 37 -13.64 8.99 5.60
C VAL A 37 -13.05 8.77 6.98
N GLY A 38 -12.78 7.51 7.33
CA GLY A 38 -12.14 7.17 8.60
C GLY A 38 -10.66 7.57 8.60
N LEU A 39 -10.20 8.17 9.70
CA LEU A 39 -8.78 8.48 9.94
C LEU A 39 -7.97 7.27 10.42
N GLY A 40 -8.62 6.14 10.71
CA GLY A 40 -7.95 4.98 11.31
C GLY A 40 -7.60 5.13 12.79
N ILE A 41 -8.02 6.23 13.43
CA ILE A 41 -7.82 6.52 14.84
C ILE A 41 -9.15 6.74 15.54
N SER A 42 -9.17 6.53 16.84
CA SER A 42 -10.36 6.70 17.68
C SER A 42 -10.01 7.48 18.94
N VAL A 43 -11.02 8.04 19.59
CA VAL A 43 -10.88 8.78 20.82
C VAL A 43 -12.04 8.48 21.77
N ASN A 44 -11.76 8.43 23.07
CA ASN A 44 -12.81 8.31 24.04
C ASN A 44 -13.64 9.61 24.06
N PRO A 45 -14.99 9.54 23.94
CA PRO A 45 -15.85 10.73 23.82
C PRO A 45 -15.72 11.70 24.98
N LYS A 46 -15.33 11.25 26.18
CA LYS A 46 -15.08 12.13 27.34
C LYS A 46 -13.94 13.13 27.11
N TYR A 47 -12.99 12.81 26.22
CA TYR A 47 -11.83 13.64 25.87
C TYR A 47 -12.04 14.49 24.62
N TRP A 48 -13.20 14.42 23.96
CA TRP A 48 -13.54 15.19 22.77
C TRP A 48 -14.49 16.34 23.07
N ASP A 49 -14.18 17.52 22.55
CA ASP A 49 -15.07 18.67 22.56
C ASP A 49 -15.90 18.68 21.28
N PHE A 50 -17.16 18.28 21.39
CA PHE A 50 -18.06 18.19 20.25
C PHE A 50 -18.56 19.55 19.73
N LYS A 51 -18.37 20.64 20.46
CA LYS A 51 -18.71 21.99 19.98
C LYS A 51 -17.60 22.56 19.13
N LYS A 52 -16.34 22.31 19.54
CA LYS A 52 -15.13 22.78 18.87
C LYS A 52 -14.56 21.78 17.87
N ASN A 53 -15.09 20.55 17.82
CA ASN A 53 -14.56 19.42 17.05
C ASN A 53 -13.04 19.22 17.27
N SER A 54 -12.62 19.23 18.51
CA SER A 54 -11.21 19.14 18.88
C SER A 54 -11.00 18.36 20.18
N PRO A 55 -9.82 17.76 20.40
CA PRO A 55 -9.51 17.10 21.66
C PRO A 55 -9.41 18.11 22.81
N LYS A 56 -10.03 17.79 23.95
CA LYS A 56 -9.99 18.60 25.17
C LYS A 56 -8.56 18.70 25.72
N ARG A 57 -8.30 19.67 26.60
CA ARG A 57 -6.97 19.88 27.21
C ARG A 57 -6.45 18.66 27.98
N ASN A 58 -7.33 17.89 28.59
CA ASN A 58 -7.03 16.70 29.40
C ASN A 58 -7.01 15.40 28.55
N CYS A 59 -7.02 15.50 27.21
CA CYS A 59 -6.94 14.33 26.33
C CYS A 59 -5.53 13.73 26.38
N PRO A 60 -5.38 12.41 26.61
CA PRO A 60 -4.11 11.72 26.46
C PRO A 60 -3.57 11.89 25.02
N ASN A 61 -2.25 12.10 24.89
CA ASN A 61 -1.58 12.29 23.58
C ASN A 61 -2.20 13.40 22.72
N ARG A 62 -2.73 14.46 23.37
CA ARG A 62 -3.45 15.54 22.68
C ARG A 62 -2.64 16.16 21.54
N GLU A 63 -1.36 16.39 21.75
CA GLU A 63 -0.48 17.04 20.75
C GLU A 63 -0.31 16.17 19.53
N GLN A 64 -0.05 14.87 19.73
CA GLN A 64 0.06 13.91 18.62
C GLN A 64 -1.26 13.80 17.85
N LEU A 65 -2.38 13.79 18.57
CA LEU A 65 -3.70 13.73 17.96
C LEU A 65 -3.99 14.97 17.11
N ILE A 66 -3.69 16.16 17.63
CA ILE A 66 -3.83 17.42 16.88
C ILE A 66 -2.91 17.43 15.65
N LYS A 67 -1.68 16.96 15.79
CA LYS A 67 -0.75 16.88 14.66
C LYS A 67 -1.34 16.01 13.53
N VAL A 68 -1.83 14.83 13.85
CA VAL A 68 -2.44 13.91 12.86
C VAL A 68 -3.68 14.54 12.22
N ILE A 69 -4.53 15.21 13.02
CA ILE A 69 -5.72 15.91 12.51
C ILE A 69 -5.30 16.98 11.50
N ASN A 70 -4.35 17.84 11.87
CA ASN A 70 -3.88 18.95 11.02
C ASN A 70 -3.23 18.42 9.72
N GLU A 71 -2.41 17.37 9.80
CA GLU A 71 -1.79 16.75 8.61
C GLU A 71 -2.83 16.23 7.62
N HIS A 72 -3.91 15.65 8.11
CA HIS A 72 -5.01 15.19 7.26
C HIS A 72 -5.81 16.36 6.68
N GLU A 73 -6.18 17.35 7.49
CA GLU A 73 -6.91 18.53 7.01
C GLU A 73 -6.09 19.30 5.97
N GLN A 74 -4.78 19.42 6.16
CA GLN A 74 -3.87 20.09 5.23
C GLN A 74 -3.84 19.38 3.87
N LYS A 75 -3.73 18.05 3.81
CA LYS A 75 -3.74 17.28 2.54
C LYS A 75 -5.01 17.55 1.73
N TYR A 76 -6.15 17.61 2.38
CA TYR A 76 -7.41 17.94 1.69
C TYR A 76 -7.46 19.39 1.24
N ALA A 77 -6.95 20.32 2.06
CA ALA A 77 -6.88 21.74 1.70
C ALA A 77 -5.96 21.97 0.47
N GLU A 78 -4.80 21.31 0.43
CA GLU A 78 -3.89 21.34 -0.71
C GLU A 78 -4.58 20.83 -1.98
N CYS A 79 -5.25 19.69 -1.93
CA CYS A 79 -5.98 19.13 -3.07
C CYS A 79 -7.13 20.04 -3.56
N VAL A 80 -7.84 20.70 -2.64
CA VAL A 80 -8.87 21.70 -3.00
C VAL A 80 -8.25 22.89 -3.71
N LEU A 81 -7.06 23.34 -3.29
CA LEU A 81 -6.34 24.43 -3.93
C LEU A 81 -5.87 24.03 -5.33
N GLU A 82 -5.32 22.82 -5.50
CA GLU A 82 -4.91 22.28 -6.80
C GLU A 82 -6.08 22.21 -7.77
N PHE A 83 -7.21 21.62 -7.38
CA PHE A 83 -8.40 21.56 -8.22
C PHE A 83 -8.95 22.96 -8.58
N SER A 84 -8.83 23.90 -7.64
CA SER A 84 -9.26 25.28 -7.88
C SER A 84 -8.30 26.01 -8.85
N ALA A 85 -7.00 25.77 -8.77
CA ALA A 85 -5.99 26.35 -9.67
C ALA A 85 -6.13 25.82 -11.11
N GLU A 86 -6.50 24.54 -11.23
CA GLU A 86 -6.74 23.89 -12.52
C GLU A 86 -8.14 24.20 -13.12
N ASN A 87 -8.98 25.00 -12.44
CA ASN A 87 -10.41 25.18 -12.76
C ASN A 87 -11.16 23.86 -12.96
N ARG A 88 -10.76 22.81 -12.23
CA ARG A 88 -11.33 21.48 -12.34
C ARG A 88 -12.60 21.39 -11.49
N GLU A 89 -13.68 20.96 -12.10
CA GLU A 89 -14.88 20.60 -11.35
C GLU A 89 -14.65 19.28 -10.58
N TYR A 90 -15.05 19.27 -9.33
CA TYR A 90 -14.90 18.10 -8.45
C TYR A 90 -16.10 17.92 -7.54
N SER A 91 -16.34 16.71 -7.13
CA SER A 91 -17.32 16.32 -6.12
C SER A 91 -16.64 15.99 -4.78
N SER A 92 -17.40 15.85 -3.69
CA SER A 92 -16.88 15.36 -2.42
C SER A 92 -16.27 13.95 -2.55
N ALA A 93 -16.77 13.11 -3.48
CA ALA A 93 -16.23 11.79 -3.74
C ALA A 93 -14.88 11.84 -4.44
N SER A 94 -14.76 12.61 -5.54
CA SER A 94 -13.51 12.73 -6.28
C SER A 94 -12.40 13.43 -5.47
N LEU A 95 -12.75 14.36 -4.57
CA LEU A 95 -11.78 14.94 -3.65
C LEU A 95 -11.24 13.88 -2.66
N ILE A 96 -12.10 13.01 -2.15
CA ILE A 96 -11.68 11.90 -1.28
C ILE A 96 -10.77 10.94 -2.03
N GLU A 97 -11.14 10.55 -3.26
CA GLU A 97 -10.34 9.65 -4.10
C GLU A 97 -8.96 10.23 -4.45
N ALA A 98 -8.85 11.55 -4.58
CA ALA A 98 -7.58 12.19 -4.86
C ALA A 98 -6.65 12.26 -3.63
N VAL A 99 -7.20 12.50 -2.44
CA VAL A 99 -6.42 12.62 -1.19
C VAL A 99 -6.14 11.28 -0.52
N VAL A 100 -7.13 10.41 -0.53
CA VAL A 100 -6.98 9.01 -0.12
C VAL A 100 -6.81 8.22 -1.40
N PRO A 101 -5.58 7.94 -1.83
CA PRO A 101 -5.42 6.97 -2.89
C PRO A 101 -6.13 5.72 -2.37
N VAL A 102 -7.19 5.32 -3.06
CA VAL A 102 -7.74 3.99 -2.87
C VAL A 102 -6.58 3.07 -3.22
N GLN A 103 -5.84 2.67 -2.21
CA GLN A 103 -5.00 1.50 -2.35
C GLN A 103 -6.02 0.39 -2.66
N LYS A 104 -6.31 0.21 -3.95
CA LYS A 104 -6.84 -1.07 -4.40
C LYS A 104 -5.82 -2.05 -3.86
N ALA A 105 -6.22 -2.76 -2.82
CA ALA A 105 -5.39 -3.78 -2.22
C ALA A 105 -5.20 -4.85 -3.30
N ARG A 106 -4.21 -4.61 -4.18
CA ARG A 106 -3.87 -5.54 -5.26
C ARG A 106 -3.17 -6.73 -4.64
N THR A 107 -3.62 -7.89 -5.05
CA THR A 107 -2.98 -9.14 -4.69
C THR A 107 -1.64 -9.30 -5.43
N VAL A 108 -0.81 -10.18 -4.92
CA VAL A 108 0.45 -10.53 -5.58
C VAL A 108 0.19 -11.06 -7.00
N GLY A 109 -0.86 -11.89 -7.17
CA GLY A 109 -1.23 -12.44 -8.47
C GLY A 109 -1.66 -11.39 -9.48
N GLU A 110 -2.49 -10.43 -9.06
CA GLU A 110 -2.94 -9.33 -9.91
C GLU A 110 -1.76 -8.50 -10.41
N LEU A 111 -0.85 -8.06 -9.53
CA LEU A 111 0.30 -7.25 -9.94
C LEU A 111 1.27 -8.04 -10.84
N PHE A 112 1.51 -9.34 -10.57
CA PHE A 112 2.32 -10.17 -11.46
C PHE A 112 1.72 -10.25 -12.86
N ASN A 113 0.42 -10.46 -12.98
CA ASN A 113 -0.27 -10.57 -14.28
C ASN A 113 -0.25 -9.24 -15.05
N GLU A 114 -0.51 -8.12 -14.37
CA GLU A 114 -0.44 -6.78 -14.96
C GLU A 114 0.98 -6.48 -15.47
N TYR A 115 2.00 -6.75 -14.64
CA TYR A 115 3.39 -6.51 -15.02
C TYR A 115 3.86 -7.40 -16.19
N ILE A 116 3.42 -8.66 -16.23
CA ILE A 116 3.70 -9.57 -17.37
C ILE A 116 3.03 -9.04 -18.64
N ALA A 117 1.79 -8.57 -18.57
CA ALA A 117 1.10 -7.99 -19.71
C ALA A 117 1.84 -6.75 -20.23
N GLN A 118 2.17 -5.82 -19.33
CA GLN A 118 2.95 -4.63 -19.67
C GLN A 118 4.28 -4.97 -20.37
N LEU A 119 5.04 -5.93 -19.84
CA LEU A 119 6.32 -6.34 -20.44
C LEU A 119 6.15 -6.94 -21.85
N LYS A 120 5.04 -7.64 -22.11
CA LYS A 120 4.72 -8.15 -23.44
C LYS A 120 4.38 -7.02 -24.42
N ASP A 121 3.59 -6.04 -23.97
CA ASP A 121 3.22 -4.87 -24.76
C ASP A 121 4.45 -4.00 -25.11
N GLU A 122 5.42 -3.92 -24.18
CA GLU A 122 6.72 -3.28 -24.39
C GLU A 122 7.68 -4.09 -25.32
N GLY A 123 7.29 -5.28 -25.80
CA GLY A 123 8.13 -6.16 -26.59
C GLY A 123 9.23 -6.89 -25.82
N ARG A 124 9.25 -6.82 -24.49
CA ARG A 124 10.27 -7.44 -23.60
C ARG A 124 9.95 -8.90 -23.27
N LEU A 125 9.69 -9.70 -24.31
CA LEU A 125 9.17 -11.07 -24.19
C LEU A 125 10.03 -11.99 -23.33
N GLY A 126 11.37 -11.93 -23.48
CA GLY A 126 12.28 -12.77 -22.68
C GLY A 126 12.19 -12.50 -21.18
N TYR A 127 12.06 -11.23 -20.79
CA TYR A 127 11.90 -10.87 -19.38
C TYR A 127 10.48 -11.18 -18.87
N ALA A 128 9.45 -10.98 -19.70
CA ALA A 128 8.08 -11.40 -19.38
C ALA A 128 8.00 -12.90 -19.05
N LEU A 129 8.68 -13.75 -19.83
CA LEU A 129 8.77 -15.19 -19.57
C LEU A 129 9.45 -15.50 -18.23
N SER A 130 10.53 -14.79 -17.90
CA SER A 130 11.20 -14.94 -16.61
C SER A 130 10.29 -14.57 -15.42
N VAL A 131 9.53 -13.48 -15.55
CA VAL A 131 8.55 -13.06 -14.53
C VAL A 131 7.42 -14.08 -14.43
N GLN A 132 6.91 -14.58 -15.57
CA GLN A 132 5.89 -15.62 -15.61
C GLN A 132 6.34 -16.92 -14.90
N GLN A 133 7.59 -17.33 -15.09
CA GLN A 133 8.14 -18.52 -14.41
C GLN A 133 8.14 -18.33 -12.89
N VAL A 134 8.43 -17.12 -12.39
CA VAL A 134 8.38 -16.83 -10.95
C VAL A 134 6.95 -16.83 -10.45
N CYS A 135 6.03 -16.22 -11.18
CA CYS A 135 4.59 -16.25 -10.88
C CYS A 135 4.08 -17.70 -10.76
N ASN A 136 4.39 -18.55 -11.73
CA ASN A 136 4.02 -19.97 -11.73
C ASN A 136 4.66 -20.74 -10.56
N SER A 137 5.89 -20.38 -10.20
CA SER A 137 6.58 -20.97 -9.05
C SER A 137 5.92 -20.61 -7.71
N LEU A 138 5.51 -19.36 -7.56
CA LEU A 138 4.78 -18.88 -6.38
C LEU A 138 3.41 -19.55 -6.27
N LEU A 139 2.71 -19.67 -7.41
CA LEU A 139 1.43 -20.38 -7.49
C LEU A 139 1.57 -21.85 -7.07
N LYS A 140 2.60 -22.55 -7.54
CA LYS A 140 2.88 -23.93 -7.13
C LYS A 140 3.19 -24.05 -5.64
N TYR A 141 3.87 -23.06 -5.06
CA TYR A 141 4.22 -23.04 -3.65
C TYR A 141 3.00 -22.82 -2.75
N ARG A 142 2.11 -21.88 -3.12
CA ARG A 142 0.99 -21.46 -2.27
C ARG A 142 -0.36 -22.08 -2.66
N GLY A 143 -0.51 -22.56 -3.90
CA GLY A 143 -1.78 -23.00 -4.47
C GLY A 143 -2.62 -21.86 -5.03
N HIS A 144 -2.45 -20.63 -4.55
CA HIS A 144 -3.11 -19.42 -5.02
C HIS A 144 -2.21 -18.19 -4.81
N LEU A 145 -2.50 -17.09 -5.48
CA LEU A 145 -1.78 -15.82 -5.35
C LEU A 145 -2.67 -14.66 -4.88
N ASP A 146 -3.83 -14.97 -4.29
CA ASP A 146 -4.73 -14.01 -3.65
C ASP A 146 -4.20 -13.63 -2.25
N ILE A 147 -2.92 -13.32 -2.18
CA ILE A 147 -2.22 -12.86 -0.99
C ILE A 147 -1.75 -11.42 -1.21
N TYR A 148 -1.62 -10.67 -0.13
CA TYR A 148 -1.13 -9.29 -0.20
C TYR A 148 0.38 -9.23 0.00
N PHE A 149 1.02 -8.19 -0.58
CA PHE A 149 2.47 -7.99 -0.42
C PHE A 149 2.90 -7.83 1.04
N SER A 150 2.02 -7.34 1.91
CA SER A 150 2.26 -7.25 3.35
C SER A 150 2.42 -8.60 4.05
N GLU A 151 1.89 -9.68 3.46
CA GLU A 151 2.03 -11.05 3.98
C GLU A 151 3.38 -11.69 3.63
N ILE A 152 4.09 -11.13 2.63
CA ILE A 152 5.42 -11.59 2.24
C ILE A 152 6.46 -10.99 3.18
N ASP A 153 6.61 -11.58 4.35
CA ASP A 153 7.63 -11.22 5.33
C ASP A 153 8.93 -12.04 5.17
N VAL A 154 9.89 -11.81 6.06
CA VAL A 154 11.18 -12.53 6.05
C VAL A 154 11.00 -14.03 6.26
N ASN A 155 10.04 -14.45 7.10
CA ASN A 155 9.78 -15.84 7.39
C ASN A 155 9.14 -16.54 6.19
N TRP A 156 8.23 -15.83 5.53
CA TRP A 156 7.64 -16.28 4.28
C TRP A 156 8.72 -16.52 3.20
N LEU A 157 9.65 -15.57 3.03
CA LEU A 157 10.76 -15.72 2.08
C LEU A 157 11.66 -16.91 2.41
N LYS A 158 11.99 -17.13 3.69
CA LYS A 158 12.76 -18.30 4.13
C LYS A 158 12.03 -19.62 3.86
N ALA A 159 10.72 -19.66 4.10
CA ALA A 159 9.91 -20.85 3.83
C ALA A 159 9.85 -21.15 2.33
N TYR A 160 9.69 -20.13 1.48
CA TYR A 160 9.73 -20.27 0.04
C TYR A 160 11.11 -20.74 -0.45
N GLU A 161 12.22 -20.19 0.07
CA GLU A 161 13.58 -20.66 -0.22
C GLU A 161 13.72 -22.14 0.12
N SER A 162 13.29 -22.58 1.32
CA SER A 162 13.36 -23.97 1.75
C SER A 162 12.55 -24.91 0.84
N TRP A 163 11.38 -24.44 0.38
CA TRP A 163 10.58 -25.20 -0.57
C TRP A 163 11.27 -25.34 -1.93
N LEU A 164 11.87 -24.25 -2.46
CA LEU A 164 12.63 -24.31 -3.71
C LEU A 164 13.83 -25.24 -3.63
N ARG A 165 14.52 -25.30 -2.49
CA ARG A 165 15.62 -26.25 -2.25
C ARG A 165 15.14 -27.70 -2.24
N ARG A 166 13.98 -27.96 -1.65
CA ARG A 166 13.35 -29.31 -1.71
C ARG A 166 12.95 -29.70 -3.12
N CYS A 167 12.69 -28.74 -4.01
CA CYS A 167 12.48 -28.97 -5.43
C CYS A 167 13.80 -29.17 -6.21
N ASN A 168 14.94 -29.34 -5.52
CA ASN A 168 16.29 -29.56 -6.08
C ASN A 168 16.75 -28.44 -7.05
N LEU A 169 16.34 -27.20 -6.82
CA LEU A 169 16.79 -26.08 -7.63
C LEU A 169 18.18 -25.59 -7.17
N ALA A 170 19.03 -25.29 -8.15
CA ALA A 170 20.35 -24.70 -7.91
C ALA A 170 20.24 -23.29 -7.30
N ASP A 171 21.21 -22.91 -6.44
CA ASP A 171 21.25 -21.63 -5.75
C ASP A 171 21.08 -20.42 -6.70
N ASN A 172 21.75 -20.44 -7.85
CA ASN A 172 21.64 -19.38 -8.84
C ASN A 172 20.20 -19.27 -9.42
N THR A 173 19.52 -20.40 -9.62
CA THR A 173 18.12 -20.43 -10.08
C THR A 173 17.20 -19.86 -9.00
N ILE A 174 17.42 -20.23 -7.75
CA ILE A 174 16.71 -19.67 -6.60
C ILE A 174 16.97 -18.15 -6.53
N GLY A 175 18.24 -17.74 -6.70
CA GLY A 175 18.63 -16.33 -6.73
C GLY A 175 17.93 -15.52 -7.81
N ILE A 176 17.76 -16.08 -9.02
CA ILE A 176 16.98 -15.43 -10.10
C ILE A 176 15.54 -15.22 -9.65
N ARG A 177 14.89 -16.23 -9.09
CA ARG A 177 13.49 -16.13 -8.61
C ARG A 177 13.33 -15.05 -7.54
N PHE A 178 14.25 -14.99 -6.60
CA PHE A 178 14.22 -13.95 -5.55
C PHE A 178 14.54 -12.55 -6.07
N ARG A 179 15.42 -12.40 -7.06
CA ARG A 179 15.67 -11.10 -7.71
C ARG A 179 14.42 -10.60 -8.44
N THR A 180 13.75 -11.48 -9.17
CA THR A 180 12.50 -11.15 -9.87
C THR A 180 11.37 -10.82 -8.88
N LEU A 181 11.19 -11.62 -7.82
CA LEU A 181 10.20 -11.34 -6.77
C LEU A 181 10.47 -9.97 -6.10
N ARG A 182 11.74 -9.67 -5.82
CA ARG A 182 12.13 -8.37 -5.28
C ARG A 182 11.82 -7.22 -6.25
N ALA A 183 12.02 -7.42 -7.56
CA ALA A 183 11.69 -6.41 -8.56
C ALA A 183 10.18 -6.09 -8.57
N VAL A 184 9.33 -7.13 -8.55
CA VAL A 184 7.87 -6.95 -8.48
C VAL A 184 7.44 -6.36 -7.12
N TYR A 185 8.10 -6.72 -6.02
CA TYR A 185 7.84 -6.09 -4.71
C TYR A 185 8.21 -4.61 -4.70
N ASN A 186 9.30 -4.24 -5.36
CA ASN A 186 9.69 -2.83 -5.51
C ASN A 186 8.69 -2.05 -6.36
N LEU A 187 8.10 -2.68 -7.39
CA LEU A 187 7.01 -2.09 -8.15
C LEU A 187 5.79 -1.84 -7.24
N ALA A 188 5.41 -2.82 -6.41
CA ALA A 188 4.33 -2.68 -5.43
C ALA A 188 4.58 -1.52 -4.44
N LEU A 189 5.84 -1.29 -4.04
CA LEU A 189 6.21 -0.13 -3.21
C LEU A 189 6.06 1.19 -3.97
N ALA A 190 6.56 1.24 -5.21
CA ALA A 190 6.50 2.44 -6.04
C ALA A 190 5.04 2.85 -6.35
N GLU A 191 4.15 1.88 -6.55
CA GLU A 191 2.72 2.11 -6.76
C GLU A 191 1.92 2.31 -5.46
N GLY A 192 2.57 2.27 -4.29
CA GLY A 192 1.91 2.46 -3.00
C GLY A 192 1.01 1.31 -2.56
N ILE A 193 1.09 0.13 -3.21
CA ILE A 193 0.31 -1.07 -2.89
C ILE A 193 0.69 -1.61 -1.51
N VAL A 194 1.95 -1.45 -1.11
CA VAL A 194 2.48 -1.89 0.18
C VAL A 194 3.33 -0.79 0.81
N LYS A 195 3.31 -0.71 2.14
CA LYS A 195 4.12 0.27 2.89
C LYS A 195 5.58 -0.15 2.95
N VAL A 196 6.49 0.84 2.98
CA VAL A 196 7.95 0.64 3.08
C VAL A 196 8.34 -0.16 4.32
N ASP A 197 7.62 0.00 5.42
CA ASP A 197 7.88 -0.73 6.68
C ASP A 197 7.70 -2.25 6.54
N CYS A 198 6.89 -2.68 5.56
CA CYS A 198 6.66 -4.09 5.25
C CYS A 198 7.77 -4.71 4.38
N TYR A 199 8.80 -3.94 3.96
CA TYR A 199 9.80 -4.40 3.00
C TYR A 199 10.73 -5.49 3.56
N PRO A 200 10.59 -6.77 3.15
CA PRO A 200 11.31 -7.86 3.76
C PRO A 200 12.76 -7.97 3.28
N PHE A 201 13.07 -7.48 2.07
CA PHE A 201 14.41 -7.61 1.46
C PHE A 201 15.47 -6.69 2.11
N LYS A 202 15.09 -5.79 3.01
CA LYS A 202 16.05 -5.09 3.86
C LYS A 202 16.78 -6.06 4.80
N LYS A 203 16.05 -7.03 5.35
CA LYS A 203 16.58 -8.07 6.25
C LYS A 203 16.98 -9.34 5.50
N TYR A 204 16.22 -9.77 4.49
CA TYR A 204 16.54 -10.94 3.69
C TYR A 204 17.46 -10.58 2.53
N LYS A 205 18.73 -10.99 2.61
CA LYS A 205 19.75 -10.68 1.60
C LYS A 205 19.72 -11.70 0.47
N VAL A 206 19.32 -11.28 -0.72
CA VAL A 206 19.27 -12.12 -1.93
C VAL A 206 20.69 -12.46 -2.44
N SER A 207 21.69 -11.62 -2.15
CA SER A 207 23.08 -11.83 -2.56
C SER A 207 23.67 -13.15 -2.07
N LYS A 208 23.23 -13.68 -0.93
CA LYS A 208 23.67 -14.98 -0.39
C LYS A 208 23.37 -16.17 -1.35
N LEU A 209 22.45 -15.99 -2.30
CA LEU A 209 22.04 -17.00 -3.28
C LEU A 209 22.84 -16.94 -4.57
N HIS A 210 23.84 -16.07 -4.65
CA HIS A 210 24.72 -15.98 -5.81
C HIS A 210 25.96 -16.86 -5.57
N LYS A 211 26.17 -17.84 -6.46
CA LYS A 211 27.39 -18.65 -6.52
C LYS A 211 28.07 -18.40 -7.84
N GLU A 212 29.38 -18.20 -7.79
CA GLU A 212 30.20 -18.15 -9.01
C GLU A 212 30.11 -19.48 -9.74
N THR A 213 29.83 -19.41 -11.02
CA THR A 213 29.84 -20.56 -11.91
C THR A 213 31.08 -20.50 -12.79
N ALA A 214 31.82 -21.62 -12.88
CA ALA A 214 32.93 -21.71 -13.81
C ALA A 214 32.42 -21.48 -15.25
N LYS A 215 32.98 -20.48 -15.92
CA LYS A 215 32.70 -20.25 -17.34
C LYS A 215 33.27 -21.43 -18.12
N ARG A 216 32.41 -22.23 -18.74
CA ARG A 216 32.85 -23.22 -19.72
C ARG A 216 33.22 -22.47 -21.00
N ALA A 217 34.51 -22.34 -21.29
CA ALA A 217 34.97 -21.90 -22.60
C ALA A 217 34.53 -22.94 -23.61
N ILE A 218 33.77 -22.52 -24.61
CA ILE A 218 33.53 -23.36 -25.79
C ILE A 218 34.83 -23.28 -26.57
N THR A 219 35.64 -24.30 -26.50
CA THR A 219 36.75 -24.49 -27.46
C THR A 219 36.16 -24.70 -28.83
N LYS A 220 36.63 -23.88 -29.81
CA LYS A 220 36.29 -24.04 -31.20
C LYS A 220 36.90 -25.34 -31.71
#